data_923d66de0ac7bbfd358d3fcf00694692
#
_entry.id   923d66de0ac7bbfd358d3fcf00694692
#
_cell.length_a   1.000
_cell.length_b   1.000
_cell.length_c   1.000
_cell.angle_alpha   90.00
_cell.angle_beta   90.00
_cell.angle_gamma   90.00
#
_symmetry.space_group_name_H-M   'P 1'
#
loop_
_entity.id
_entity.type
_entity.pdbx_description
1 polymer ?
#
loop_
_entity_poly.entity_id
_entity_poly.type
_entity_poly.pdbx_seq_one_letter_code
_entity_poly.pdbx_strand_id
1 'polypeptide(L)'
;MKIQSWLLASLLASLCVAASAQEKPAAPAATSPEDALAQKAEALTETQIEQSHDIPGLTRLAQLYNSRNDMPRFTWALQRVSELMPNSGDLKLQLAMAYAKQDDKTRAYDILVRMQTQGFGYDIAKDPRFDPIHGTKVWDYIVANLQVNAKQFGEGRVAFELPKGDYLFESLAWDAKRGQLLVGSVREGKVHLADDAGKLTDFIAANADNGLWGVDALGVDAAHGKLYVASTASPQFKGFNADNAGKSGIFEFDLASGKFLHKYTFAQGSGAHALSGLAVGSDGQVYAADGARKQIFKLDDGKLKLIIENPRLTGISGLALSGDGKTLYLADFAQGIFGFDLSKSAAFELAHDPAKLVLGGIDGLNWYDGTLAVIEGGMVPKRVMRLKLSADGRSIASAMPLDVAQPAFAALGQATLAGDKLYFVANRQRGLYDSNGVLTDTDKLEPLRVFRSNLRFAWGQDGVSSGLAPLGVGNAGPAAKAVKPAHDGIKH
;
A
#
# COMPACT_ATOMS: atom_id res chain seq x y z
N MET A 1 -22.03 9.46 13.46
CA MET A 1 -20.59 9.19 13.47
C MET A 1 -20.07 9.58 12.10
N LYS A 2 -19.32 10.69 11.99
CA LYS A 2 -18.90 11.25 10.71
C LYS A 2 -17.78 10.41 10.13
N ILE A 3 -18.04 9.69 9.05
CA ILE A 3 -17.01 9.03 8.23
C ILE A 3 -16.32 10.16 7.44
N GLN A 4 -15.12 10.51 7.87
CA GLN A 4 -14.27 11.45 7.15
C GLN A 4 -13.71 10.78 5.88
N SER A 5 -14.17 11.31 4.76
CA SER A 5 -13.59 11.10 3.44
C SER A 5 -12.19 11.73 3.39
N TRP A 6 -11.17 10.90 3.55
CA TRP A 6 -9.77 11.29 3.43
C TRP A 6 -9.22 10.84 2.07
N LEU A 7 -9.61 11.52 1.02
CA LEU A 7 -8.89 11.55 -0.26
C LEU A 7 -9.49 12.71 -1.07
N LEU A 8 -8.94 13.91 -0.93
CA LEU A 8 -9.06 15.07 -1.81
C LEU A 8 -9.12 16.38 -1.02
N ALA A 9 -8.04 16.74 -0.35
CA ALA A 9 -7.85 18.11 0.12
C ALA A 9 -6.35 18.43 0.06
N SER A 10 -5.87 18.77 -1.14
CA SER A 10 -4.70 19.62 -1.30
C SER A 10 -4.67 20.12 -2.74
N LEU A 11 -5.19 21.31 -2.96
CA LEU A 11 -4.76 22.31 -3.95
C LEU A 11 -5.92 23.29 -4.20
N LEU A 12 -6.08 24.28 -3.33
CA LEU A 12 -6.68 25.58 -3.65
C LEU A 12 -6.44 26.50 -2.44
N ALA A 13 -5.34 27.20 -2.46
CA ALA A 13 -5.19 28.44 -1.72
C ALA A 13 -4.19 29.35 -2.46
N SER A 14 -4.63 30.52 -2.71
CA SER A 14 -3.90 31.75 -3.03
C SER A 14 -4.25 32.35 -4.38
N LEU A 15 -5.05 33.40 -4.35
CA LEU A 15 -4.64 34.79 -4.60
C LEU A 15 -5.89 35.68 -4.64
N CYS A 16 -6.14 36.42 -3.56
CA CYS A 16 -6.94 37.61 -3.59
C CYS A 16 -5.99 38.82 -3.66
N VAL A 17 -5.98 39.52 -4.76
CA VAL A 17 -5.50 40.91 -4.82
C VAL A 17 -6.68 41.76 -5.35
N ALA A 18 -7.15 42.66 -4.49
CA ALA A 18 -8.14 43.66 -4.85
C ALA A 18 -7.47 44.79 -5.62
N ALA A 19 -8.05 45.13 -6.78
CA ALA A 19 -7.81 46.41 -7.42
C ALA A 19 -9.15 46.94 -7.97
N SER A 20 -9.39 48.18 -7.66
CA SER A 20 -10.58 48.96 -7.85
C SER A 20 -10.98 49.22 -9.31
N ALA A 21 -12.27 49.43 -9.50
CA ALA A 21 -13.06 49.55 -10.71
C ALA A 21 -12.70 50.67 -11.68
N GLN A 22 -12.85 50.33 -12.96
CA GLN A 22 -13.43 51.25 -13.98
C GLN A 22 -14.28 50.40 -14.95
N GLU A 23 -15.56 50.74 -15.05
CA GLU A 23 -16.50 50.08 -15.94
C GLU A 23 -16.12 50.32 -17.41
N LYS A 24 -15.94 49.22 -18.14
CA LYS A 24 -15.91 49.14 -19.60
C LYS A 24 -16.99 48.15 -20.06
N PRO A 25 -17.66 48.35 -21.21
CA PRO A 25 -18.80 47.50 -21.58
C PRO A 25 -18.41 46.05 -21.70
N ALA A 26 -19.30 45.19 -21.20
CA ALA A 26 -19.12 43.76 -21.03
C ALA A 26 -18.73 43.07 -22.34
N ALA A 27 -17.49 42.59 -22.40
CA ALA A 27 -17.13 41.49 -23.27
C ALA A 27 -17.89 40.23 -22.79
N PRO A 28 -18.26 39.29 -23.69
CA PRO A 28 -18.92 38.05 -23.27
C PRO A 28 -18.08 37.41 -22.18
N ALA A 29 -18.74 37.07 -21.07
CA ALA A 29 -18.10 36.50 -19.89
C ALA A 29 -17.21 35.34 -20.30
N ALA A 30 -15.92 35.47 -20.05
CA ALA A 30 -14.99 34.33 -20.22
C ALA A 30 -15.51 33.21 -19.36
N THR A 31 -15.91 32.12 -20.00
CA THR A 31 -16.31 30.87 -19.31
C THR A 31 -15.24 30.51 -18.30
N SER A 32 -15.64 30.28 -17.05
CA SER A 32 -14.68 29.85 -16.00
C SER A 32 -13.97 28.59 -16.46
N PRO A 33 -12.74 28.32 -15.98
CA PRO A 33 -12.07 27.05 -16.28
C PRO A 33 -12.93 25.80 -15.91
N GLU A 34 -13.80 25.96 -14.92
CA GLU A 34 -14.78 24.95 -14.53
C GLU A 34 -15.92 24.79 -15.55
N ASP A 35 -16.45 25.89 -16.09
CA ASP A 35 -17.48 25.84 -17.13
C ASP A 35 -16.94 25.29 -18.46
N ALA A 36 -15.70 25.61 -18.79
CA ALA A 36 -15.03 25.04 -19.97
C ALA A 36 -14.77 23.52 -19.82
N LEU A 37 -14.39 23.07 -18.63
CA LEU A 37 -14.25 21.65 -18.32
C LEU A 37 -15.62 20.97 -18.38
N ALA A 38 -16.64 21.64 -17.88
CA ALA A 38 -18.00 21.13 -17.86
C ALA A 38 -18.58 20.95 -19.28
N GLN A 39 -18.39 21.90 -20.15
CA GLN A 39 -18.83 21.79 -21.56
C GLN A 39 -18.09 20.68 -22.32
N LYS A 40 -16.78 20.54 -22.09
CA LYS A 40 -16.00 19.40 -22.64
C LYS A 40 -16.48 18.06 -22.10
N ALA A 41 -16.77 17.98 -20.81
CA ALA A 41 -17.24 16.76 -20.17
C ALA A 41 -18.61 16.32 -20.70
N GLU A 42 -19.52 17.24 -20.96
CA GLU A 42 -20.85 16.94 -21.53
C GLU A 42 -20.79 16.39 -22.96
N ALA A 43 -19.75 16.72 -23.71
CA ALA A 43 -19.54 16.27 -25.08
C ALA A 43 -18.85 14.87 -25.15
N LEU A 44 -18.32 14.35 -24.04
CA LEU A 44 -17.64 13.06 -24.04
C LEU A 44 -18.63 11.89 -24.19
N THR A 45 -18.33 11.00 -25.12
CA THR A 45 -19.03 9.74 -25.31
C THR A 45 -18.48 8.65 -24.37
N GLU A 46 -19.27 7.59 -24.12
CA GLU A 46 -18.83 6.41 -23.36
C GLU A 46 -17.52 5.87 -23.91
N THR A 47 -17.44 5.65 -25.23
CA THR A 47 -16.22 5.14 -25.90
C THR A 47 -14.99 6.01 -25.65
N GLN A 48 -15.13 7.33 -25.63
CA GLN A 48 -14.01 8.24 -25.34
C GLN A 48 -13.53 8.11 -23.90
N ILE A 49 -14.45 7.92 -22.95
CA ILE A 49 -14.15 7.66 -21.54
C ILE A 49 -13.45 6.31 -21.39
N GLU A 50 -13.98 5.25 -22.02
CA GLU A 50 -13.41 3.89 -21.99
C GLU A 50 -11.99 3.83 -22.56
N GLN A 51 -11.68 4.59 -23.60
CA GLN A 51 -10.36 4.66 -24.21
C GLN A 51 -9.34 5.50 -23.42
N SER A 52 -9.79 6.29 -22.46
CA SER A 52 -8.90 7.14 -21.66
C SER A 52 -8.02 6.32 -20.74
N HIS A 53 -6.77 6.76 -20.55
CA HIS A 53 -5.81 6.22 -19.58
C HIS A 53 -5.39 7.29 -18.55
N ASP A 54 -6.00 8.48 -18.60
CA ASP A 54 -5.75 9.58 -17.67
C ASP A 54 -6.56 9.38 -16.39
N ILE A 55 -6.02 8.63 -15.43
CA ILE A 55 -6.68 8.36 -14.12
C ILE A 55 -7.05 9.66 -13.40
N PRO A 56 -6.17 10.68 -13.27
CA PRO A 56 -6.55 11.95 -12.66
C PRO A 56 -7.69 12.68 -13.39
N GLY A 57 -7.67 12.68 -14.72
CA GLY A 57 -8.72 13.25 -15.55
C GLY A 57 -10.06 12.54 -15.38
N LEU A 58 -10.06 11.21 -15.46
CA LEU A 58 -11.24 10.37 -15.23
C LEU A 58 -11.82 10.53 -13.83
N THR A 59 -10.97 10.69 -12.82
CA THR A 59 -11.42 10.94 -11.43
C THR A 59 -12.11 12.29 -11.32
N ARG A 60 -11.57 13.35 -11.93
CA ARG A 60 -12.23 14.67 -11.98
C ARG A 60 -13.56 14.62 -12.72
N LEU A 61 -13.61 13.87 -13.84
CA LEU A 61 -14.87 13.67 -14.58
C LEU A 61 -15.91 12.93 -13.73
N ALA A 62 -15.54 11.87 -13.04
CA ALA A 62 -16.44 11.18 -12.13
C ALA A 62 -17.00 12.10 -11.04
N GLN A 63 -16.16 12.95 -10.43
CA GLN A 63 -16.60 13.93 -9.44
C GLN A 63 -17.60 14.94 -10.03
N LEU A 64 -17.30 15.46 -11.22
CA LEU A 64 -18.16 16.40 -11.92
C LEU A 64 -19.53 15.79 -12.27
N TYR A 65 -19.55 14.58 -12.83
CA TYR A 65 -20.81 13.90 -13.15
C TYR A 65 -21.62 13.57 -11.90
N ASN A 66 -20.97 13.13 -10.83
CA ASN A 66 -21.65 12.88 -9.54
C ASN A 66 -22.27 14.16 -8.96
N SER A 67 -21.55 15.31 -8.99
CA SER A 67 -22.07 16.59 -8.48
C SER A 67 -23.27 17.10 -9.28
N ARG A 68 -23.40 16.68 -10.54
CA ARG A 68 -24.51 17.02 -11.45
C ARG A 68 -25.62 15.97 -11.47
N ASN A 69 -25.48 14.90 -10.67
CA ASN A 69 -26.39 13.75 -10.67
C ASN A 69 -26.51 13.06 -12.06
N ASP A 70 -25.48 13.19 -12.91
CA ASP A 70 -25.37 12.45 -14.18
C ASP A 70 -24.84 11.02 -13.90
N MET A 71 -25.71 10.17 -13.42
CA MET A 71 -25.36 8.81 -13.01
C MET A 71 -24.83 7.95 -14.15
N PRO A 72 -25.32 7.99 -15.39
CA PRO A 72 -24.72 7.22 -16.49
C PRO A 72 -23.24 7.54 -16.71
N ARG A 73 -22.91 8.84 -16.93
CA ARG A 73 -21.51 9.25 -17.19
C ARG A 73 -20.63 9.08 -15.96
N PHE A 74 -21.17 9.28 -14.75
CA PHE A 74 -20.48 8.97 -13.51
C PHE A 74 -20.05 7.49 -13.47
N THR A 75 -20.96 6.59 -13.85
CA THR A 75 -20.70 5.15 -13.88
C THR A 75 -19.65 4.79 -14.93
N TRP A 76 -19.70 5.34 -16.14
CA TRP A 76 -18.67 5.11 -17.16
C TRP A 76 -17.28 5.53 -16.68
N ALA A 77 -17.17 6.73 -16.10
CA ALA A 77 -15.89 7.22 -15.58
C ALA A 77 -15.37 6.35 -14.43
N LEU A 78 -16.24 5.96 -13.48
CA LEU A 78 -15.86 5.06 -12.37
C LEU A 78 -15.46 3.67 -12.85
N GLN A 79 -16.19 3.11 -13.81
CA GLN A 79 -15.88 1.82 -14.39
C GLN A 79 -14.48 1.87 -14.99
N ARG A 80 -14.20 2.90 -15.79
CA ARG A 80 -12.87 3.03 -16.42
C ARG A 80 -11.74 3.20 -15.40
N VAL A 81 -11.93 4.03 -14.38
CA VAL A 81 -10.95 4.15 -13.27
C VAL A 81 -10.76 2.81 -12.56
N SER A 82 -11.85 2.08 -12.30
CA SER A 82 -11.79 0.75 -11.65
C SER A 82 -11.06 -0.29 -12.48
N GLU A 83 -11.16 -0.23 -13.81
CA GLU A 83 -10.39 -1.08 -14.73
C GLU A 83 -8.89 -0.74 -14.71
N LEU A 84 -8.55 0.55 -14.64
CA LEU A 84 -7.17 1.02 -14.56
C LEU A 84 -6.54 0.82 -13.16
N MET A 85 -7.38 0.68 -12.13
CA MET A 85 -6.99 0.45 -10.72
C MET A 85 -7.74 -0.76 -10.15
N PRO A 86 -7.54 -1.96 -10.68
CA PRO A 86 -8.38 -3.13 -10.41
C PRO A 86 -8.31 -3.64 -8.98
N ASN A 87 -7.32 -3.20 -8.21
CA ASN A 87 -7.11 -3.63 -6.84
C ASN A 87 -7.74 -2.68 -5.80
N SER A 88 -8.36 -1.56 -6.23
CA SER A 88 -8.96 -0.60 -5.31
C SER A 88 -10.35 -1.05 -4.83
N GLY A 89 -10.47 -1.41 -3.54
CA GLY A 89 -11.75 -1.76 -2.92
C GLY A 89 -12.73 -0.59 -2.89
N ASP A 90 -12.26 0.61 -2.63
CA ASP A 90 -13.11 1.82 -2.57
C ASP A 90 -13.73 2.15 -3.93
N LEU A 91 -12.97 1.99 -5.02
CA LEU A 91 -13.51 2.20 -6.37
C LEU A 91 -14.56 1.14 -6.73
N LYS A 92 -14.32 -0.14 -6.40
CA LYS A 92 -15.31 -1.22 -6.57
C LYS A 92 -16.58 -0.92 -5.79
N LEU A 93 -16.46 -0.50 -4.53
CA LEU A 93 -17.61 -0.16 -3.70
C LEU A 93 -18.39 1.02 -4.29
N GLN A 94 -17.70 2.08 -4.73
CA GLN A 94 -18.34 3.23 -5.38
C GLN A 94 -19.05 2.84 -6.67
N LEU A 95 -18.45 1.95 -7.47
CA LEU A 95 -19.07 1.46 -8.70
C LEU A 95 -20.32 0.61 -8.41
N ALA A 96 -20.27 -0.26 -7.40
CA ALA A 96 -21.45 -1.01 -6.95
C ALA A 96 -22.57 -0.09 -6.48
N MET A 97 -22.24 0.99 -5.74
CA MET A 97 -23.23 2.01 -5.34
C MET A 97 -23.82 2.77 -6.53
N ALA A 98 -23.00 3.08 -7.54
CA ALA A 98 -23.48 3.77 -8.75
C ALA A 98 -24.47 2.90 -9.52
N TYR A 99 -24.24 1.60 -9.63
CA TYR A 99 -25.19 0.66 -10.23
C TYR A 99 -26.45 0.48 -9.38
N ALA A 100 -26.32 0.38 -8.04
CA ALA A 100 -27.46 0.29 -7.13
C ALA A 100 -28.39 1.50 -7.25
N LYS A 101 -27.87 2.72 -7.34
CA LYS A 101 -28.65 3.96 -7.55
C LYS A 101 -29.42 3.97 -8.88
N GLN A 102 -28.93 3.24 -9.88
CA GLN A 102 -29.60 3.10 -11.18
C GLN A 102 -30.52 1.88 -11.25
N ASP A 103 -30.80 1.23 -10.11
CA ASP A 103 -31.56 -0.02 -9.98
C ASP A 103 -30.98 -1.19 -10.81
N ASP A 104 -29.70 -1.10 -11.17
CA ASP A 104 -28.99 -2.20 -11.84
C ASP A 104 -28.44 -3.19 -10.80
N LYS A 105 -29.37 -3.99 -10.28
CA LYS A 105 -29.09 -5.00 -9.25
C LYS A 105 -28.05 -6.02 -9.72
N THR A 106 -28.09 -6.40 -10.98
CA THR A 106 -27.23 -7.45 -11.53
C THR A 106 -25.76 -7.03 -11.43
N ARG A 107 -25.41 -5.85 -11.95
CA ARG A 107 -24.03 -5.36 -11.92
C ARG A 107 -23.59 -5.00 -10.51
N ALA A 108 -24.47 -4.41 -9.70
CA ALA A 108 -24.16 -4.12 -8.31
C ALA A 108 -23.84 -5.39 -7.50
N TYR A 109 -24.66 -6.43 -7.62
CA TYR A 109 -24.43 -7.70 -6.93
C TYR A 109 -23.20 -8.44 -7.44
N ASP A 110 -22.92 -8.44 -8.75
CA ASP A 110 -21.70 -9.07 -9.29
C ASP A 110 -20.44 -8.49 -8.66
N ILE A 111 -20.35 -7.16 -8.56
CA ILE A 111 -19.23 -6.49 -7.90
C ILE A 111 -19.14 -6.85 -6.41
N LEU A 112 -20.25 -6.78 -5.69
CA LEU A 112 -20.25 -7.04 -4.24
C LEU A 112 -19.96 -8.50 -3.91
N VAL A 113 -20.43 -9.47 -4.72
CA VAL A 113 -20.10 -10.90 -4.60
C VAL A 113 -18.61 -11.13 -4.83
N ARG A 114 -18.01 -10.47 -5.83
CA ARG A 114 -16.56 -10.54 -6.04
C ARG A 114 -15.80 -9.93 -4.87
N MET A 115 -16.23 -8.77 -4.37
CA MET A 115 -15.59 -8.12 -3.23
C MET A 115 -15.60 -9.02 -1.98
N GLN A 116 -16.73 -9.65 -1.64
CA GLN A 116 -16.75 -10.58 -0.52
C GLN A 116 -15.79 -11.77 -0.72
N THR A 117 -15.74 -12.33 -1.94
CA THR A 117 -14.84 -13.45 -2.26
C THR A 117 -13.36 -13.05 -2.16
N GLN A 118 -13.03 -11.80 -2.50
CA GLN A 118 -11.69 -11.22 -2.39
C GLN A 118 -11.31 -10.87 -0.93
N GLY A 119 -12.19 -11.07 0.04
CA GLY A 119 -11.94 -10.84 1.46
C GLY A 119 -12.17 -9.40 1.93
N PHE A 120 -12.90 -8.58 1.15
CA PHE A 120 -13.34 -7.27 1.63
C PHE A 120 -14.42 -7.41 2.71
N GLY A 121 -14.39 -6.51 3.70
CA GLY A 121 -15.29 -6.49 4.86
C GLY A 121 -15.89 -5.11 5.11
N TYR A 122 -16.38 -4.45 4.05
CA TYR A 122 -17.06 -3.17 4.18
C TYR A 122 -18.40 -3.32 4.92
N ASP A 123 -18.68 -2.42 5.86
CA ASP A 123 -19.99 -2.36 6.52
C ASP A 123 -20.98 -1.58 5.65
N ILE A 124 -21.77 -2.31 4.88
CA ILE A 124 -22.76 -1.75 3.96
C ILE A 124 -24.20 -2.05 4.39
N ALA A 125 -24.39 -2.76 5.51
CA ALA A 125 -25.70 -3.26 5.91
C ALA A 125 -26.79 -2.18 6.05
N LYS A 126 -26.39 -0.98 6.46
CA LYS A 126 -27.28 0.19 6.67
C LYS A 126 -26.90 1.38 5.80
N ASP A 127 -26.16 1.16 4.74
CA ASP A 127 -25.74 2.23 3.85
C ASP A 127 -26.90 2.59 2.89
N PRO A 128 -27.48 3.79 3.01
CA PRO A 128 -28.66 4.18 2.21
C PRO A 128 -28.37 4.25 0.72
N ARG A 129 -27.10 4.24 0.31
CA ARG A 129 -26.73 4.22 -1.10
C ARG A 129 -27.07 2.91 -1.80
N PHE A 130 -27.36 1.86 -1.02
CA PHE A 130 -27.78 0.54 -1.51
C PHE A 130 -29.28 0.26 -1.30
N ASP A 131 -30.08 1.23 -0.78
CA ASP A 131 -31.52 1.02 -0.53
C ASP A 131 -32.28 0.39 -1.71
N PRO A 132 -32.01 0.75 -2.99
CA PRO A 132 -32.73 0.14 -4.12
C PRO A 132 -32.53 -1.37 -4.27
N ILE A 133 -31.47 -1.91 -3.69
CA ILE A 133 -31.13 -3.34 -3.81
C ILE A 133 -31.22 -4.11 -2.48
N HIS A 134 -31.66 -3.46 -1.39
CA HIS A 134 -31.92 -4.11 -0.11
C HIS A 134 -33.07 -5.12 -0.19
N GLY A 135 -33.23 -5.93 0.85
CA GLY A 135 -34.39 -6.79 1.04
C GLY A 135 -34.44 -8.04 0.16
N THR A 136 -33.34 -8.41 -0.48
CA THR A 136 -33.23 -9.65 -1.25
C THR A 136 -32.35 -10.67 -0.52
N LYS A 137 -32.59 -11.97 -0.74
CA LYS A 137 -31.74 -13.03 -0.18
C LYS A 137 -30.26 -12.91 -0.63
N VAL A 138 -30.02 -12.37 -1.83
CA VAL A 138 -28.67 -12.13 -2.35
C VAL A 138 -27.97 -11.03 -1.55
N TRP A 139 -28.69 -9.94 -1.25
CA TRP A 139 -28.20 -8.88 -0.38
C TRP A 139 -27.81 -9.40 1.00
N ASP A 140 -28.73 -10.14 1.65
CA ASP A 140 -28.48 -10.69 2.99
C ASP A 140 -27.27 -11.63 3.00
N TYR A 141 -27.10 -12.45 1.96
CA TYR A 141 -25.93 -13.30 1.78
C TYR A 141 -24.63 -12.49 1.66
N ILE A 142 -24.62 -11.44 0.82
CA ILE A 142 -23.46 -10.58 0.61
C ILE A 142 -23.06 -9.88 1.91
N VAL A 143 -24.04 -9.25 2.58
CA VAL A 143 -23.79 -8.52 3.84
C VAL A 143 -23.25 -9.46 4.91
N ALA A 144 -23.82 -10.66 5.07
CA ALA A 144 -23.33 -11.64 6.04
C ALA A 144 -21.87 -12.03 5.81
N ASN A 145 -21.47 -12.21 4.54
CA ASN A 145 -20.10 -12.59 4.21
C ASN A 145 -19.10 -11.41 4.37
N LEU A 146 -19.49 -10.18 3.99
CA LEU A 146 -18.67 -8.99 4.26
C LEU A 146 -18.44 -8.79 5.76
N GLN A 147 -19.47 -9.04 6.59
CA GLN A 147 -19.36 -9.00 8.06
C GLN A 147 -18.45 -10.10 8.61
N VAL A 148 -18.44 -11.29 8.00
CA VAL A 148 -17.48 -12.36 8.35
C VAL A 148 -16.04 -11.91 8.05
N ASN A 149 -15.82 -11.34 6.87
CA ASN A 149 -14.51 -10.84 6.45
C ASN A 149 -13.99 -9.69 7.35
N ALA A 150 -14.90 -8.89 7.92
CA ALA A 150 -14.57 -7.78 8.83
C ALA A 150 -14.15 -8.23 10.23
N LYS A 151 -14.30 -9.53 10.58
CA LYS A 151 -13.96 -10.02 11.91
C LYS A 151 -12.47 -10.09 12.12
N GLN A 152 -12.06 -9.80 13.35
CA GLN A 152 -10.69 -10.01 13.79
C GLN A 152 -10.29 -11.49 13.63
N PHE A 153 -9.10 -11.70 13.09
CA PHE A 153 -8.50 -13.02 12.92
C PHE A 153 -6.98 -12.94 13.12
N GLY A 154 -6.38 -14.05 13.54
CA GLY A 154 -4.95 -14.20 13.72
C GLY A 154 -4.52 -14.15 15.18
N GLU A 155 -3.28 -14.57 15.44
CA GLU A 155 -2.67 -14.61 16.78
C GLU A 155 -1.60 -13.54 17.01
N GLY A 156 -1.41 -12.68 16.01
CA GLY A 156 -0.49 -11.56 16.09
C GLY A 156 -0.88 -10.58 17.20
N ARG A 157 0.09 -9.84 17.68
CA ARG A 157 -0.11 -8.88 18.77
C ARG A 157 0.89 -7.74 18.71
N VAL A 158 0.59 -6.66 19.39
CA VAL A 158 1.58 -5.62 19.70
C VAL A 158 2.69 -6.30 20.51
N ALA A 159 3.91 -6.26 19.99
CA ALA A 159 5.10 -6.78 20.65
C ALA A 159 5.54 -5.82 21.77
N PHE A 160 5.61 -4.56 21.42
CA PHE A 160 5.92 -3.44 22.32
C PHE A 160 5.51 -2.11 21.67
N GLU A 161 5.58 -1.04 22.44
CA GLU A 161 5.37 0.32 21.96
C GLU A 161 6.68 1.12 22.03
N LEU A 162 6.96 1.89 20.99
CA LEU A 162 8.04 2.87 20.98
C LEU A 162 7.54 4.18 21.59
N PRO A 163 8.43 5.01 22.18
CA PRO A 163 8.05 6.23 22.87
C PRO A 163 7.25 7.18 21.99
N LYS A 164 6.24 7.83 22.56
CA LYS A 164 5.57 8.98 21.95
C LYS A 164 6.58 10.10 21.72
N GLY A 165 6.59 10.67 20.50
CA GLY A 165 7.45 11.81 20.17
C GLY A 165 7.47 12.14 18.68
N ASP A 166 8.12 13.26 18.36
CA ASP A 166 8.31 13.73 16.97
C ASP A 166 9.52 13.02 16.33
N TYR A 167 9.39 11.70 16.12
CA TYR A 167 10.44 10.84 15.55
C TYR A 167 10.18 10.48 14.08
N LEU A 168 8.92 10.32 13.69
CA LEU A 168 8.51 9.77 12.39
C LEU A 168 9.28 8.49 12.05
N PHE A 169 9.03 7.42 12.81
CA PHE A 169 9.60 6.11 12.57
C PHE A 169 8.92 5.45 11.36
N GLU A 170 9.68 5.18 10.31
CA GLU A 170 9.16 4.63 9.04
C GLU A 170 9.77 3.27 8.70
N SER A 171 10.90 2.90 9.29
CA SER A 171 11.63 1.69 8.94
C SER A 171 12.08 0.88 10.13
N LEU A 172 12.04 -0.45 9.94
CA LEU A 172 12.52 -1.45 10.89
C LEU A 172 13.49 -2.39 10.19
N ALA A 173 14.53 -2.85 10.90
CA ALA A 173 15.36 -3.96 10.49
C ALA A 173 15.72 -4.82 11.69
N TRP A 174 15.94 -6.12 11.49
CA TRP A 174 16.29 -7.05 12.56
C TRP A 174 17.80 -7.29 12.62
N ASP A 175 18.40 -7.02 13.76
CA ASP A 175 19.78 -7.44 14.06
C ASP A 175 19.75 -8.78 14.81
N ALA A 176 19.96 -9.86 14.07
CA ALA A 176 19.91 -11.21 14.61
C ALA A 176 21.02 -11.48 15.66
N LYS A 177 22.17 -10.79 15.56
CA LYS A 177 23.28 -10.96 16.50
C LYS A 177 22.99 -10.34 17.86
N ARG A 178 22.31 -9.19 17.88
CA ARG A 178 21.87 -8.54 19.12
C ARG A 178 20.55 -9.06 19.63
N GLY A 179 19.72 -9.66 18.77
CA GLY A 179 18.35 -10.00 19.07
C GLY A 179 17.47 -8.76 19.26
N GLN A 180 17.73 -7.65 18.55
CA GLN A 180 17.07 -6.37 18.70
C GLN A 180 16.62 -5.80 17.36
N LEU A 181 15.61 -4.94 17.39
CA LEU A 181 15.19 -4.15 16.23
C LEU A 181 16.03 -2.88 16.09
N LEU A 182 16.41 -2.60 14.86
CA LEU A 182 16.88 -1.30 14.41
C LEU A 182 15.67 -0.50 13.94
N VAL A 183 15.56 0.75 14.37
CA VAL A 183 14.42 1.64 14.09
C VAL A 183 14.91 2.93 13.48
N GLY A 184 14.48 3.25 12.26
CA GLY A 184 14.88 4.44 11.55
C GLY A 184 13.94 5.61 11.79
N SER A 185 14.51 6.78 12.19
CA SER A 185 13.80 8.04 12.36
C SER A 185 14.06 8.97 11.17
N VAL A 186 13.00 9.33 10.47
CA VAL A 186 13.06 10.33 9.40
C VAL A 186 13.36 11.72 9.96
N ARG A 187 12.71 12.06 11.08
CA ARG A 187 12.82 13.39 11.69
C ARG A 187 14.22 13.72 12.16
N GLU A 188 14.88 12.74 12.78
CA GLU A 188 16.16 12.96 13.43
C GLU A 188 17.37 12.61 12.57
N GLY A 189 17.16 11.83 11.48
CA GLY A 189 18.27 11.24 10.74
C GLY A 189 19.08 10.27 11.62
N LYS A 190 18.37 9.42 12.37
CA LYS A 190 18.95 8.47 13.32
C LYS A 190 18.49 7.05 13.06
N VAL A 191 19.33 6.10 13.45
CA VAL A 191 18.93 4.71 13.69
C VAL A 191 19.08 4.45 15.18
N HIS A 192 17.99 3.93 15.76
CA HIS A 192 17.94 3.51 17.17
C HIS A 192 17.94 2.00 17.27
N LEU A 193 18.44 1.46 18.37
CA LEU A 193 18.17 0.10 18.82
C LEU A 193 16.94 0.13 19.73
N ALA A 194 16.00 -0.80 19.50
CA ALA A 194 14.86 -1.00 20.38
C ALA A 194 14.98 -2.36 21.07
N ASP A 195 14.86 -2.38 22.39
CA ASP A 195 14.78 -3.62 23.17
C ASP A 195 13.35 -4.20 23.17
N ASP A 196 13.16 -5.36 23.81
CA ASP A 196 11.88 -6.05 23.88
C ASP A 196 10.79 -5.28 24.65
N ALA A 197 11.16 -4.23 25.39
CA ALA A 197 10.25 -3.32 26.08
C ALA A 197 9.96 -2.05 25.27
N GLY A 198 10.57 -1.89 24.09
CA GLY A 198 10.44 -0.70 23.24
C GLY A 198 11.31 0.48 23.68
N LYS A 199 12.23 0.28 24.63
CA LYS A 199 13.18 1.31 25.02
C LYS A 199 14.19 1.54 23.91
N LEU A 200 14.34 2.80 23.49
CA LEU A 200 15.27 3.21 22.46
C LEU A 200 16.65 3.57 23.01
N THR A 201 17.67 3.20 22.26
CA THR A 201 19.06 3.64 22.46
C THR A 201 19.60 4.13 21.13
N ASP A 202 20.22 5.30 21.10
CA ASP A 202 20.85 5.83 19.89
C ASP A 202 21.97 4.90 19.43
N PHE A 203 21.94 4.53 18.13
CA PHE A 203 22.95 3.67 17.53
C PHE A 203 23.74 4.41 16.44
N ILE A 204 23.05 5.07 15.52
CA ILE A 204 23.65 5.92 14.49
C ILE A 204 22.94 7.26 14.51
N ALA A 205 23.71 8.35 14.47
CA ALA A 205 23.19 9.70 14.35
C ALA A 205 23.83 10.43 13.16
N ALA A 206 23.09 11.32 12.54
CA ALA A 206 23.59 12.22 11.52
C ALA A 206 24.71 13.10 12.13
N ASN A 207 25.83 13.19 11.42
CA ASN A 207 26.96 14.02 11.79
C ASN A 207 27.73 14.50 10.54
N ALA A 208 28.78 15.30 10.74
CA ALA A 208 29.56 15.86 9.64
C ALA A 208 30.30 14.78 8.80
N ASP A 209 30.69 13.66 9.42
CA ASP A 209 31.45 12.61 8.75
C ASP A 209 30.59 11.76 7.83
N ASN A 210 29.37 11.37 8.30
CA ASN A 210 28.47 10.56 7.50
C ASN A 210 27.51 11.39 6.63
N GLY A 211 27.10 12.58 7.09
CA GLY A 211 26.15 13.45 6.38
C GLY A 211 24.80 12.78 6.13
N LEU A 212 24.35 11.91 7.06
CA LEU A 212 23.06 11.21 6.99
C LEU A 212 21.89 12.22 7.01
N TRP A 213 20.84 11.93 6.29
CA TRP A 213 19.57 12.66 6.28
C TRP A 213 18.48 11.84 6.98
N GLY A 214 17.20 12.10 6.68
CA GLY A 214 16.09 11.31 7.19
C GLY A 214 16.22 9.83 6.82
N VAL A 215 15.94 8.92 7.77
CA VAL A 215 16.07 7.46 7.55
C VAL A 215 14.73 6.90 7.10
N ASP A 216 14.64 6.55 5.83
CA ASP A 216 13.41 6.08 5.19
C ASP A 216 13.32 4.55 5.11
N ALA A 217 14.44 3.85 4.90
CA ALA A 217 14.48 2.38 4.88
C ALA A 217 15.79 1.84 5.46
N LEU A 218 15.73 0.64 6.01
CA LEU A 218 16.85 -0.10 6.58
C LEU A 218 16.98 -1.48 5.93
N GLY A 219 18.21 -1.92 5.68
CA GLY A 219 18.53 -3.23 5.17
C GLY A 219 19.75 -3.82 5.86
N VAL A 220 19.63 -5.03 6.42
CA VAL A 220 20.72 -5.72 7.12
C VAL A 220 21.31 -6.80 6.24
N ASP A 221 22.62 -6.75 6.03
CA ASP A 221 23.44 -7.84 5.54
C ASP A 221 24.14 -8.51 6.72
N ALA A 222 23.47 -9.49 7.30
CA ALA A 222 23.99 -10.19 8.46
C ALA A 222 25.23 -11.03 8.16
N ALA A 223 25.38 -11.51 6.91
CA ALA A 223 26.50 -12.35 6.49
C ALA A 223 27.81 -11.54 6.44
N HIS A 224 27.76 -10.31 6.00
CA HIS A 224 28.93 -9.44 5.87
C HIS A 224 28.99 -8.38 6.98
N GLY A 225 28.08 -8.40 7.96
CA GLY A 225 28.07 -7.48 9.11
C GLY A 225 27.82 -6.04 8.73
N LYS A 226 26.95 -5.78 7.74
CA LYS A 226 26.68 -4.44 7.23
C LYS A 226 25.23 -4.02 7.48
N LEU A 227 25.04 -2.73 7.69
CA LEU A 227 23.73 -2.08 7.72
C LEU A 227 23.68 -1.06 6.59
N TYR A 228 22.70 -1.18 5.72
CA TYR A 228 22.39 -0.21 4.68
C TYR A 228 21.20 0.65 5.10
N VAL A 229 21.35 1.96 4.93
CA VAL A 229 20.35 2.96 5.28
C VAL A 229 20.00 3.75 4.03
N ALA A 230 18.76 3.62 3.55
CA ALA A 230 18.21 4.56 2.56
C ALA A 230 17.84 5.86 3.27
N SER A 231 18.42 6.94 2.83
CA SER A 231 18.32 8.22 3.50
C SER A 231 18.02 9.33 2.50
N THR A 232 17.03 10.17 2.82
CA THR A 232 16.56 11.25 1.96
C THR A 232 16.45 12.56 2.75
N ALA A 233 16.95 13.64 2.15
CA ALA A 233 16.70 14.99 2.62
C ALA A 233 15.33 15.44 2.14
N SER A 234 14.30 15.09 2.90
CA SER A 234 12.92 15.49 2.69
C SER A 234 12.50 16.60 3.68
N PRO A 235 11.42 17.36 3.40
CA PRO A 235 10.93 18.36 4.34
C PRO A 235 10.65 17.83 5.75
N GLN A 236 10.34 16.53 5.89
CA GLN A 236 10.12 15.89 7.18
C GLN A 236 11.41 15.74 8.01
N PHE A 237 12.57 15.77 7.43
CA PHE A 237 13.84 15.73 8.15
C PHE A 237 14.13 17.07 8.82
N LYS A 238 14.42 17.09 10.13
CA LYS A 238 14.68 18.33 10.88
C LYS A 238 15.90 19.12 10.38
N GLY A 239 16.87 18.45 9.76
CA GLY A 239 18.04 19.06 9.13
C GLY A 239 17.82 19.43 7.65
N PHE A 240 16.59 19.42 7.15
CA PHE A 240 16.27 19.81 5.79
C PHE A 240 16.53 21.30 5.54
N ASN A 241 17.17 21.62 4.41
CA ASN A 241 17.41 22.97 3.96
C ASN A 241 17.57 23.01 2.42
N ALA A 242 17.73 24.19 1.85
CA ALA A 242 17.84 24.37 0.40
C ALA A 242 19.05 23.63 -0.21
N ASP A 243 20.16 23.51 0.53
CA ASP A 243 21.39 22.91 0.00
C ASP A 243 21.29 21.38 -0.08
N ASN A 244 20.43 20.75 0.73
CA ASN A 244 20.26 19.30 0.72
C ASN A 244 18.95 18.83 0.06
N ALA A 245 18.08 19.75 -0.33
CA ALA A 245 16.76 19.44 -0.91
C ALA A 245 16.87 18.46 -2.09
N GLY A 246 16.11 17.37 -2.04
CA GLY A 246 16.08 16.33 -3.07
C GLY A 246 17.30 15.42 -3.13
N LYS A 247 18.25 15.55 -2.20
CA LYS A 247 19.34 14.60 -2.08
C LYS A 247 18.85 13.32 -1.42
N SER A 248 19.31 12.20 -1.97
CA SER A 248 19.02 10.86 -1.45
C SER A 248 20.19 9.92 -1.74
N GLY A 249 20.29 8.83 -0.99
CA GLY A 249 21.34 7.84 -1.19
C GLY A 249 21.26 6.67 -0.23
N ILE A 250 22.16 5.72 -0.42
CA ILE A 250 22.39 4.60 0.48
C ILE A 250 23.64 4.88 1.30
N PHE A 251 23.54 4.72 2.60
CA PHE A 251 24.65 4.84 3.54
C PHE A 251 24.95 3.46 4.12
N GLU A 252 26.21 3.07 4.11
CA GLU A 252 26.68 1.79 4.61
C GLU A 252 27.39 2.00 5.94
N PHE A 253 27.01 1.20 6.92
CA PHE A 253 27.58 1.19 8.26
C PHE A 253 28.01 -0.22 8.66
N ASP A 254 29.01 -0.33 9.51
CA ASP A 254 29.31 -1.57 10.22
C ASP A 254 28.18 -1.88 11.20
N LEU A 255 27.56 -3.05 11.05
CA LEU A 255 26.40 -3.44 11.83
C LEU A 255 26.73 -3.59 13.32
N ALA A 256 27.97 -4.00 13.66
CA ALA A 256 28.36 -4.22 15.04
C ALA A 256 28.64 -2.93 15.82
N SER A 257 29.25 -1.96 15.20
CA SER A 257 29.70 -0.74 15.87
C SER A 257 28.90 0.51 15.52
N GLY A 258 28.09 0.49 14.45
CA GLY A 258 27.46 1.67 13.88
C GLY A 258 28.43 2.62 13.18
N LYS A 259 29.69 2.19 12.95
CA LYS A 259 30.70 3.01 12.28
C LYS A 259 30.33 3.21 10.82
N PHE A 260 30.36 4.47 10.35
CA PHE A 260 30.19 4.83 8.95
C PHE A 260 31.29 4.22 8.09
N LEU A 261 30.90 3.60 6.95
CA LEU A 261 31.80 2.97 5.98
C LEU A 261 31.78 3.72 4.65
N HIS A 262 30.63 3.80 4.00
CA HIS A 262 30.48 4.37 2.67
C HIS A 262 29.14 5.09 2.48
N LYS A 263 29.13 5.96 1.47
CA LYS A 263 27.94 6.69 1.01
C LYS A 263 27.83 6.59 -0.51
N TYR A 264 26.68 6.15 -0.98
CA TYR A 264 26.34 5.98 -2.39
C TYR A 264 25.21 6.93 -2.74
N THR A 265 25.48 7.98 -3.49
CA THR A 265 24.51 9.00 -3.88
C THR A 265 24.31 9.02 -5.39
N PHE A 266 23.22 9.62 -5.82
CA PHE A 266 22.97 9.86 -7.23
C PHE A 266 23.95 10.88 -7.82
N ALA A 267 24.17 10.79 -9.14
CA ALA A 267 25.02 11.73 -9.84
C ALA A 267 24.46 13.16 -9.75
N GLN A 268 25.33 14.14 -9.73
CA GLN A 268 24.92 15.54 -9.78
C GLN A 268 24.12 15.81 -11.05
N GLY A 269 23.00 16.52 -10.93
CA GLY A 269 22.11 16.82 -12.06
C GLY A 269 21.07 15.73 -12.39
N SER A 270 21.05 14.59 -11.68
CA SER A 270 20.05 13.54 -11.88
C SER A 270 18.62 13.95 -11.46
N GLY A 271 18.47 15.13 -10.83
CA GLY A 271 17.22 15.61 -10.24
C GLY A 271 16.98 15.09 -8.81
N ALA A 272 15.84 15.42 -8.24
CA ALA A 272 15.48 14.97 -6.90
C ALA A 272 15.16 13.47 -6.88
N HIS A 273 15.68 12.78 -5.88
CA HIS A 273 15.42 11.37 -5.59
C HIS A 273 14.86 11.20 -4.16
N ALA A 274 14.12 10.14 -3.94
CA ALA A 274 13.56 9.80 -2.63
C ALA A 274 13.54 8.27 -2.46
N LEU A 275 14.64 7.71 -1.97
CA LEU A 275 14.70 6.27 -1.70
C LEU A 275 13.78 5.93 -0.53
N SER A 276 12.85 4.99 -0.75
CA SER A 276 11.79 4.63 0.18
C SER A 276 11.77 3.15 0.58
N GLY A 277 12.62 2.32 -0.04
CA GLY A 277 12.67 0.89 0.23
C GLY A 277 14.03 0.29 -0.09
N LEU A 278 14.41 -0.75 0.64
CA LEU A 278 15.62 -1.54 0.43
C LEU A 278 15.31 -3.04 0.42
N ALA A 279 16.01 -3.78 -0.44
CA ALA A 279 16.12 -5.23 -0.34
C ALA A 279 17.62 -5.60 -0.39
N VAL A 280 18.04 -6.45 0.55
CA VAL A 280 19.42 -6.92 0.65
C VAL A 280 19.42 -8.43 0.49
N GLY A 281 20.23 -8.92 -0.46
CA GLY A 281 20.42 -10.33 -0.74
C GLY A 281 21.41 -10.99 0.23
N SER A 282 21.31 -12.32 0.33
CA SER A 282 22.28 -13.12 1.10
C SER A 282 23.69 -13.09 0.52
N ASP A 283 23.83 -12.68 -0.72
CA ASP A 283 25.09 -12.44 -1.44
C ASP A 283 25.63 -11.00 -1.26
N GLY A 284 24.97 -10.18 -0.45
CA GLY A 284 25.32 -8.77 -0.21
C GLY A 284 24.84 -7.80 -1.29
N GLN A 285 24.08 -8.26 -2.30
CA GLN A 285 23.51 -7.36 -3.29
C GLN A 285 22.43 -6.47 -2.68
N VAL A 286 22.47 -5.17 -3.00
CA VAL A 286 21.52 -4.18 -2.47
C VAL A 286 20.70 -3.60 -3.61
N TYR A 287 19.39 -3.58 -3.42
CA TYR A 287 18.42 -2.95 -4.30
C TYR A 287 17.67 -1.88 -3.54
N ALA A 288 17.43 -0.74 -4.20
CA ALA A 288 16.73 0.40 -3.61
C ALA A 288 15.59 0.88 -4.49
N ALA A 289 14.44 1.16 -3.90
CA ALA A 289 13.31 1.76 -4.58
C ALA A 289 13.27 3.28 -4.39
N ASP A 290 13.12 4.01 -5.49
CA ASP A 290 12.66 5.39 -5.51
C ASP A 290 11.17 5.38 -5.86
N GLY A 291 10.32 5.38 -4.83
CA GLY A 291 8.88 5.23 -5.01
C GLY A 291 8.25 6.42 -5.76
N ALA A 292 8.77 7.62 -5.56
CA ALA A 292 8.27 8.82 -6.23
C ALA A 292 8.57 8.81 -7.73
N ARG A 293 9.73 8.33 -8.12
CA ARG A 293 10.16 8.23 -9.53
C ARG A 293 9.76 6.91 -10.19
N LYS A 294 9.27 5.94 -9.41
CA LYS A 294 8.87 4.61 -9.91
C LYS A 294 10.06 3.85 -10.52
N GLN A 295 11.20 3.99 -9.88
CA GLN A 295 12.49 3.47 -10.30
C GLN A 295 13.06 2.53 -9.25
N ILE A 296 13.77 1.49 -9.70
CA ILE A 296 14.57 0.63 -8.83
C ILE A 296 16.02 0.66 -9.28
N PHE A 297 16.90 0.81 -8.31
CA PHE A 297 18.34 0.85 -8.50
C PHE A 297 18.98 -0.38 -7.86
N LYS A 298 20.05 -0.86 -8.46
CA LYS A 298 20.98 -1.82 -7.89
C LYS A 298 22.24 -1.07 -7.46
N LEU A 299 22.75 -1.33 -6.26
CA LEU A 299 24.08 -0.89 -5.87
C LEU A 299 25.09 -1.85 -6.48
N ASP A 300 25.84 -1.37 -7.46
CA ASP A 300 26.80 -2.16 -8.21
C ASP A 300 28.06 -1.34 -8.46
N ASP A 301 29.21 -1.90 -8.07
CA ASP A 301 30.52 -1.24 -8.18
C ASP A 301 30.52 0.17 -7.58
N GLY A 302 29.96 0.32 -6.39
CA GLY A 302 29.89 1.60 -5.66
C GLY A 302 28.95 2.65 -6.28
N LYS A 303 28.09 2.28 -7.23
CA LYS A 303 27.16 3.17 -7.93
C LYS A 303 25.74 2.66 -7.89
N LEU A 304 24.80 3.59 -7.83
CA LEU A 304 23.36 3.29 -8.00
C LEU A 304 23.05 3.19 -9.50
N LYS A 305 22.90 1.96 -9.99
CA LYS A 305 22.55 1.68 -11.39
C LYS A 305 21.05 1.45 -11.52
N LEU A 306 20.39 2.20 -12.40
CA LEU A 306 18.96 2.01 -12.71
C LEU A 306 18.76 0.63 -13.37
N ILE A 307 17.85 -0.18 -12.84
CA ILE A 307 17.52 -1.49 -13.39
C ILE A 307 16.04 -1.60 -13.81
N ILE A 308 15.16 -0.85 -13.18
CA ILE A 308 13.74 -0.82 -13.50
C ILE A 308 13.25 0.63 -13.50
N GLU A 309 12.53 0.99 -14.56
CA GLU A 309 11.73 2.20 -14.64
C GLU A 309 10.43 1.87 -15.35
N ASN A 310 9.30 2.17 -14.71
CA ASN A 310 8.00 1.93 -15.33
C ASN A 310 7.01 3.04 -14.93
N PRO A 311 6.66 3.93 -15.86
CA PRO A 311 5.74 5.04 -15.59
C PRO A 311 4.31 4.59 -15.24
N ARG A 312 3.94 3.34 -15.54
CA ARG A 312 2.62 2.78 -15.19
C ARG A 312 2.49 2.44 -13.71
N LEU A 313 3.60 2.27 -12.99
CA LEU A 313 3.56 2.09 -11.54
C LEU A 313 2.97 3.34 -10.89
N THR A 314 2.25 3.16 -9.80
CA THR A 314 1.67 4.26 -9.01
C THR A 314 2.57 4.68 -7.86
N GLY A 315 3.26 3.72 -7.25
CA GLY A 315 4.22 3.94 -6.19
C GLY A 315 4.76 2.62 -5.64
N ILE A 316 6.09 2.47 -5.62
CA ILE A 316 6.73 1.25 -5.10
C ILE A 316 6.70 1.30 -3.58
N SER A 317 6.02 0.34 -2.96
CA SER A 317 5.77 0.27 -1.50
C SER A 317 6.55 -0.85 -0.80
N GLY A 318 7.11 -1.79 -1.55
CA GLY A 318 7.89 -2.89 -0.98
C GLY A 318 8.79 -3.56 -1.99
N LEU A 319 9.92 -4.08 -1.52
CA LEU A 319 10.88 -4.90 -2.26
C LEU A 319 11.18 -6.18 -1.50
N ALA A 320 11.24 -7.31 -2.20
CA ALA A 320 11.68 -8.57 -1.63
C ALA A 320 12.51 -9.36 -2.65
N LEU A 321 13.68 -9.84 -2.23
CA LEU A 321 14.52 -10.69 -3.07
C LEU A 321 14.21 -12.15 -2.77
N SER A 322 14.06 -12.99 -3.81
CA SER A 322 13.91 -14.45 -3.65
C SER A 322 15.11 -15.06 -2.92
N GLY A 323 14.92 -16.16 -2.21
CA GLY A 323 15.97 -16.79 -1.43
C GLY A 323 17.17 -17.28 -2.27
N ASP A 324 16.99 -17.51 -3.57
CA ASP A 324 18.06 -17.85 -4.51
C ASP A 324 18.71 -16.62 -5.19
N GLY A 325 18.27 -15.41 -4.84
CA GLY A 325 18.79 -14.15 -5.37
C GLY A 325 18.45 -13.86 -6.83
N LYS A 326 17.58 -14.65 -7.49
CA LYS A 326 17.33 -14.53 -8.94
C LYS A 326 16.14 -13.67 -9.31
N THR A 327 15.19 -13.49 -8.40
CA THR A 327 13.98 -12.71 -8.65
C THR A 327 13.84 -11.61 -7.60
N LEU A 328 13.74 -10.39 -8.08
CA LEU A 328 13.34 -9.25 -7.26
C LEU A 328 11.83 -9.05 -7.41
N TYR A 329 11.08 -9.23 -6.32
CA TYR A 329 9.67 -8.88 -6.26
C TYR A 329 9.51 -7.45 -5.80
N LEU A 330 8.60 -6.73 -6.44
CA LEU A 330 8.22 -5.38 -6.09
C LEU A 330 6.71 -5.28 -5.89
N ALA A 331 6.28 -4.59 -4.86
CA ALA A 331 4.89 -4.24 -4.63
C ALA A 331 4.65 -2.80 -5.08
N ASP A 332 3.60 -2.62 -5.88
CA ASP A 332 3.02 -1.32 -6.17
C ASP A 332 1.70 -1.21 -5.40
N PHE A 333 1.49 -0.08 -4.74
CA PHE A 333 0.35 0.09 -3.85
C PHE A 333 -1.00 -0.14 -4.55
N ALA A 334 -1.16 0.29 -5.79
CA ALA A 334 -2.41 0.17 -6.53
C ALA A 334 -2.43 -0.95 -7.57
N GLN A 335 -1.27 -1.28 -8.16
CA GLN A 335 -1.19 -2.21 -9.29
C GLN A 335 -0.94 -3.66 -8.87
N GLY A 336 -0.38 -3.90 -7.69
CA GLY A 336 -0.14 -5.24 -7.17
C GLY A 336 1.32 -5.63 -7.09
N ILE A 337 1.62 -6.92 -7.30
CA ILE A 337 2.98 -7.45 -7.18
C ILE A 337 3.52 -7.84 -8.55
N PHE A 338 4.74 -7.39 -8.83
CA PHE A 338 5.50 -7.75 -10.02
C PHE A 338 6.78 -8.46 -9.62
N GLY A 339 7.30 -9.29 -10.51
CA GLY A 339 8.61 -9.89 -10.40
C GLY A 339 9.54 -9.37 -11.49
N PHE A 340 10.82 -9.34 -11.18
CA PHE A 340 11.89 -9.02 -12.11
C PHE A 340 12.94 -10.13 -12.08
N ASP A 341 13.06 -10.87 -13.18
CA ASP A 341 14.10 -11.89 -13.36
C ASP A 341 15.44 -11.19 -13.59
N LEU A 342 16.29 -11.21 -12.57
CA LEU A 342 17.57 -10.50 -12.56
C LEU A 342 18.58 -11.07 -13.59
N SER A 343 18.44 -12.36 -13.94
CA SER A 343 19.32 -12.99 -14.92
C SER A 343 18.98 -12.61 -16.36
N LYS A 344 17.71 -12.37 -16.63
CA LYS A 344 17.19 -12.04 -17.97
C LYS A 344 16.86 -10.57 -18.14
N SER A 345 16.94 -9.77 -17.06
CA SER A 345 16.50 -8.37 -17.02
C SER A 345 15.05 -8.22 -17.53
N ALA A 346 14.16 -9.12 -17.10
CA ALA A 346 12.80 -9.20 -17.61
C ALA A 346 11.77 -9.09 -16.47
N ALA A 347 10.85 -8.14 -16.59
CA ALA A 347 9.73 -7.98 -15.67
C ALA A 347 8.58 -8.94 -16.03
N PHE A 348 7.81 -9.33 -15.02
CA PHE A 348 6.56 -10.08 -15.18
C PHE A 348 5.57 -9.67 -14.07
N GLU A 349 4.29 -9.79 -14.38
CA GLU A 349 3.24 -9.67 -13.38
C GLU A 349 3.10 -10.99 -12.61
N LEU A 350 2.96 -10.94 -11.28
CA LEU A 350 2.76 -12.12 -10.47
C LEU A 350 1.33 -12.66 -10.69
N ALA A 351 1.23 -13.75 -11.47
CA ALA A 351 -0.05 -14.29 -11.87
C ALA A 351 -0.87 -14.81 -10.69
N HIS A 352 -2.15 -14.49 -10.66
CA HIS A 352 -3.13 -14.93 -9.66
C HIS A 352 -4.55 -14.95 -10.24
N ASP A 353 -5.51 -15.50 -9.52
CA ASP A 353 -6.93 -15.42 -9.87
C ASP A 353 -7.54 -14.12 -9.29
N PRO A 354 -7.79 -13.08 -10.12
CA PRO A 354 -8.30 -11.81 -9.63
C PRO A 354 -9.75 -11.89 -9.13
N ALA A 355 -10.48 -12.96 -9.43
CA ALA A 355 -11.82 -13.17 -8.86
C ALA A 355 -11.76 -13.55 -7.38
N LYS A 356 -10.62 -14.10 -6.92
CA LYS A 356 -10.45 -14.63 -5.57
C LYS A 356 -9.50 -13.84 -4.70
N LEU A 357 -8.50 -13.22 -5.30
CA LEU A 357 -7.44 -12.50 -4.59
C LEU A 357 -7.24 -11.12 -5.21
N VAL A 358 -7.10 -10.13 -4.35
CA VAL A 358 -6.71 -8.77 -4.69
C VAL A 358 -5.33 -8.51 -4.12
N LEU A 359 -4.44 -7.96 -4.92
CA LEU A 359 -3.07 -7.59 -4.54
C LEU A 359 -2.93 -6.06 -4.51
N GLY A 360 -3.77 -5.38 -3.76
CA GLY A 360 -3.76 -3.92 -3.67
C GLY A 360 -3.62 -3.40 -2.25
N GLY A 361 -3.28 -2.13 -2.13
CA GLY A 361 -3.10 -1.50 -0.83
C GLY A 361 -1.91 -2.06 -0.04
N ILE A 362 -0.86 -2.49 -0.76
CA ILE A 362 0.31 -3.14 -0.16
C ILE A 362 1.27 -2.07 0.38
N ASP A 363 1.57 -2.13 1.68
CA ASP A 363 2.52 -1.26 2.37
C ASP A 363 3.88 -1.93 2.65
N GLY A 364 3.96 -3.25 2.55
CA GLY A 364 5.18 -3.99 2.81
C GLY A 364 5.22 -5.36 2.15
N LEU A 365 6.42 -5.78 1.75
CA LEU A 365 6.67 -7.04 1.07
C LEU A 365 7.97 -7.66 1.60
N ASN A 366 7.92 -8.93 2.02
CA ASN A 366 9.07 -9.66 2.52
C ASN A 366 9.10 -11.09 1.96
N TRP A 367 10.28 -11.57 1.60
CA TRP A 367 10.49 -12.97 1.22
C TRP A 367 10.66 -13.84 2.46
N TYR A 368 9.90 -14.93 2.56
CA TYR A 368 10.01 -15.89 3.63
C TYR A 368 9.79 -17.32 3.11
N ASP A 369 10.83 -18.13 3.10
CA ASP A 369 10.79 -19.57 2.84
C ASP A 369 9.88 -19.96 1.65
N GLY A 370 10.21 -19.47 0.45
CA GLY A 370 9.46 -19.72 -0.79
C GLY A 370 8.08 -19.06 -0.84
N THR A 371 7.80 -18.11 0.05
CA THR A 371 6.55 -17.36 0.12
C THR A 371 6.81 -15.86 0.20
N LEU A 372 5.79 -15.06 -0.09
CA LEU A 372 5.79 -13.61 0.18
C LEU A 372 4.90 -13.33 1.39
N ALA A 373 5.44 -12.66 2.39
CA ALA A 373 4.68 -12.02 3.45
C ALA A 373 4.31 -10.60 3.01
N VAL A 374 3.01 -10.30 3.00
CA VAL A 374 2.45 -9.07 2.44
C VAL A 374 1.68 -8.33 3.51
N ILE A 375 1.92 -7.03 3.64
CA ILE A 375 1.15 -6.13 4.50
C ILE A 375 0.23 -5.30 3.63
N GLU A 376 -1.08 -5.46 3.80
CA GLU A 376 -2.12 -4.80 3.03
C GLU A 376 -2.88 -3.79 3.92
N GLY A 377 -2.30 -2.60 4.09
CA GLY A 377 -2.89 -1.52 4.89
C GLY A 377 -3.94 -0.70 4.13
N GLY A 378 -3.96 -0.78 2.80
CA GLY A 378 -4.99 -0.17 1.96
C GLY A 378 -6.23 -1.04 1.77
N MET A 379 -6.25 -2.26 2.31
CA MET A 379 -7.44 -3.13 2.29
C MET A 379 -8.42 -2.80 3.43
N VAL A 380 -9.67 -3.16 3.24
CA VAL A 380 -10.72 -3.10 4.26
C VAL A 380 -11.31 -4.50 4.42
N PRO A 381 -11.03 -5.17 5.55
CA PRO A 381 -10.15 -4.77 6.64
C PRO A 381 -8.66 -4.85 6.28
N LYS A 382 -7.83 -4.10 7.02
CA LYS A 382 -6.37 -4.23 6.93
C LYS A 382 -5.93 -5.62 7.33
N ARG A 383 -4.90 -6.15 6.65
CA ARG A 383 -4.48 -7.53 6.87
C ARG A 383 -3.01 -7.78 6.57
N VAL A 384 -2.51 -8.86 7.13
CA VAL A 384 -1.22 -9.47 6.81
C VAL A 384 -1.48 -10.81 6.16
N MET A 385 -0.86 -11.04 5.01
CA MET A 385 -1.06 -12.23 4.19
C MET A 385 0.25 -12.98 4.01
N ARG A 386 0.16 -14.29 3.82
CA ARG A 386 1.23 -15.13 3.32
C ARG A 386 0.84 -15.74 1.98
N LEU A 387 1.59 -15.42 0.93
CA LEU A 387 1.36 -15.88 -0.44
C LEU A 387 2.37 -16.97 -0.76
N LYS A 388 1.89 -18.20 -0.97
CA LYS A 388 2.72 -19.29 -1.46
C LYS A 388 2.86 -19.18 -2.97
N LEU A 389 4.09 -19.18 -3.45
CA LEU A 389 4.38 -19.10 -4.87
C LEU A 389 4.42 -20.48 -5.53
N SER A 390 4.22 -20.52 -6.85
CA SER A 390 4.56 -21.65 -7.70
C SER A 390 6.06 -21.93 -7.67
N ALA A 391 6.46 -23.11 -8.11
CA ALA A 391 7.88 -23.52 -8.10
C ALA A 391 8.78 -22.58 -8.93
N ASP A 392 8.24 -21.95 -9.98
CA ASP A 392 8.96 -20.99 -10.82
C ASP A 392 8.89 -19.55 -10.30
N GLY A 393 8.18 -19.31 -9.18
CA GLY A 393 8.01 -17.99 -8.56
C GLY A 393 7.16 -17.00 -9.36
N ARG A 394 6.45 -17.44 -10.40
CA ARG A 394 5.74 -16.53 -11.33
C ARG A 394 4.23 -16.43 -11.07
N SER A 395 3.69 -17.28 -10.22
CA SER A 395 2.27 -17.26 -9.85
C SER A 395 2.06 -17.54 -8.37
N ILE A 396 0.90 -17.14 -7.87
CA ILE A 396 0.45 -17.42 -6.50
C ILE A 396 -0.32 -18.73 -6.52
N ALA A 397 0.23 -19.75 -5.85
CA ALA A 397 -0.39 -21.06 -5.71
C ALA A 397 -1.48 -21.07 -4.62
N SER A 398 -1.27 -20.32 -3.54
CA SER A 398 -2.26 -20.13 -2.47
C SER A 398 -1.98 -18.86 -1.67
N ALA A 399 -3.03 -18.30 -1.06
CA ALA A 399 -2.97 -17.12 -0.21
C ALA A 399 -3.65 -17.41 1.12
N MET A 400 -3.00 -17.06 2.22
CA MET A 400 -3.48 -17.29 3.58
C MET A 400 -3.41 -16.00 4.40
N PRO A 401 -4.47 -15.61 5.10
CA PRO A 401 -4.40 -14.54 6.08
C PRO A 401 -3.60 -15.00 7.30
N LEU A 402 -2.77 -14.11 7.83
CA LEU A 402 -2.07 -14.30 9.09
C LEU A 402 -2.75 -13.50 10.20
N ASP A 403 -3.02 -12.23 9.94
CA ASP A 403 -3.71 -11.33 10.84
C ASP A 403 -4.65 -10.42 10.05
N VAL A 404 -5.88 -10.28 10.48
CA VAL A 404 -6.93 -9.49 9.82
C VAL A 404 -7.65 -8.65 10.87
N ALA A 405 -8.02 -7.41 10.54
CA ALA A 405 -8.84 -6.53 11.36
C ALA A 405 -8.37 -6.41 12.82
N GLN A 406 -7.05 -6.45 13.04
CA GLN A 406 -6.51 -6.32 14.39
C GLN A 406 -6.79 -4.91 14.95
N PRO A 407 -7.17 -4.77 16.23
CA PRO A 407 -7.45 -3.46 16.82
C PRO A 407 -6.27 -2.47 16.76
N ALA A 408 -5.05 -2.99 16.70
CA ALA A 408 -3.84 -2.19 16.58
C ALA A 408 -3.63 -1.59 15.18
N PHE A 409 -4.33 -2.08 14.15
CA PHE A 409 -4.11 -1.69 12.76
C PHE A 409 -4.74 -0.34 12.43
N ALA A 410 -3.94 0.72 12.47
CA ALA A 410 -4.36 2.06 12.05
C ALA A 410 -3.78 2.44 10.68
N ALA A 411 -2.46 2.57 10.57
CA ALA A 411 -1.72 2.79 9.33
C ALA A 411 -0.51 1.87 9.33
N LEU A 412 -0.51 0.86 8.46
CA LEU A 412 0.54 -0.15 8.46
C LEU A 412 1.80 0.35 7.74
N GLY A 413 2.96 -0.13 8.17
CA GLY A 413 4.26 0.23 7.62
C GLY A 413 5.00 -0.96 7.03
N GLN A 414 6.21 -0.69 6.55
CA GLN A 414 7.12 -1.74 6.11
C GLN A 414 7.51 -2.66 7.26
N ALA A 415 7.89 -3.88 6.90
CA ALA A 415 8.20 -4.92 7.86
C ALA A 415 9.63 -5.42 7.76
N THR A 416 10.08 -6.07 8.82
CA THR A 416 11.30 -6.87 8.86
C THR A 416 11.06 -8.26 9.43
N LEU A 417 11.90 -9.20 9.03
CA LEU A 417 11.86 -10.59 9.48
C LEU A 417 12.81 -10.83 10.64
N ALA A 418 12.31 -11.52 11.66
CA ALA A 418 13.12 -12.09 12.77
C ALA A 418 12.78 -13.58 12.91
N GLY A 419 13.50 -14.43 12.19
CA GLY A 419 13.17 -15.85 12.07
C GLY A 419 11.80 -16.05 11.43
N ASP A 420 10.87 -16.67 12.15
CA ASP A 420 9.48 -16.90 11.73
C ASP A 420 8.50 -15.79 12.17
N LYS A 421 9.01 -14.65 12.59
CA LYS A 421 8.22 -13.49 13.01
C LYS A 421 8.39 -12.35 12.03
N LEU A 422 7.28 -11.68 11.71
CA LEU A 422 7.23 -10.46 10.93
C LEU A 422 6.93 -9.30 11.87
N TYR A 423 7.85 -8.34 11.99
CA TYR A 423 7.66 -7.14 12.78
C TYR A 423 7.38 -5.95 11.87
N PHE A 424 6.39 -5.14 12.20
CA PHE A 424 6.03 -3.95 11.44
C PHE A 424 5.37 -2.89 12.31
N VAL A 425 5.39 -1.66 11.83
CA VAL A 425 4.67 -0.54 12.46
C VAL A 425 3.19 -0.67 12.14
N ALA A 426 2.33 -0.65 13.18
CA ALA A 426 0.88 -0.79 13.04
C ALA A 426 0.09 0.54 13.00
N ASN A 427 0.74 1.66 13.39
CA ASN A 427 0.13 3.00 13.43
C ASN A 427 1.11 4.08 12.99
N ARG A 428 1.60 3.99 11.73
CA ARG A 428 2.45 5.03 11.15
C ARG A 428 1.81 6.41 11.30
N GLN A 429 2.64 7.41 11.53
CA GLN A 429 2.18 8.76 11.84
C GLN A 429 2.54 9.79 10.77
N ARG A 430 2.98 9.36 9.58
CA ARG A 430 3.33 10.27 8.48
C ARG A 430 2.19 11.22 8.10
N GLY A 431 0.94 10.80 8.19
CA GLY A 431 -0.24 11.63 7.94
C GLY A 431 -0.47 12.77 8.93
N LEU A 432 0.31 12.86 10.00
CA LEU A 432 0.30 13.99 10.94
C LEU A 432 1.21 15.14 10.50
N TYR A 433 1.99 14.95 9.43
CA TYR A 433 2.89 15.99 8.89
C TYR A 433 2.35 16.51 7.57
N ASP A 434 2.45 17.82 7.38
CA ASP A 434 2.14 18.45 6.09
C ASP A 434 3.26 18.26 5.05
N SER A 435 3.07 18.81 3.85
CA SER A 435 4.04 18.74 2.76
C SER A 435 5.37 19.46 3.07
N ASN A 436 5.37 20.39 4.03
CA ASN A 436 6.54 21.13 4.48
C ASN A 436 7.24 20.45 5.66
N GLY A 437 6.75 19.28 6.09
CA GLY A 437 7.29 18.52 7.20
C GLY A 437 6.91 19.08 8.57
N VAL A 438 5.89 19.95 8.64
CA VAL A 438 5.39 20.49 9.90
C VAL A 438 4.39 19.50 10.51
N LEU A 439 4.60 19.17 11.78
CA LEU A 439 3.65 18.38 12.55
C LEU A 439 2.39 19.22 12.80
N THR A 440 1.26 18.81 12.23
CA THR A 440 0.02 19.60 12.20
C THR A 440 -0.77 19.54 13.51
N ASP A 441 -0.57 18.47 14.30
CA ASP A 441 -1.30 18.25 15.56
C ASP A 441 -0.47 17.36 16.49
N THR A 442 0.16 17.98 17.49
CA THR A 442 1.00 17.27 18.48
C THR A 442 0.19 16.37 19.41
N ASP A 443 -1.09 16.69 19.64
CA ASP A 443 -1.94 15.93 20.56
C ASP A 443 -2.33 14.56 19.96
N LYS A 444 -2.30 14.45 18.62
CA LYS A 444 -2.54 13.20 17.90
C LYS A 444 -1.34 12.26 17.84
N LEU A 445 -0.17 12.70 18.29
CA LEU A 445 0.95 11.76 18.44
C LEU A 445 0.58 10.70 19.48
N GLU A 446 0.88 9.47 19.19
CA GLU A 446 0.70 8.30 20.04
C GLU A 446 2.03 7.55 20.19
N PRO A 447 2.20 6.69 21.20
CA PRO A 447 3.23 5.67 21.16
C PRO A 447 3.12 4.84 19.87
N LEU A 448 4.24 4.56 19.22
CA LEU A 448 4.22 3.81 17.98
C LEU A 448 4.17 2.30 18.30
N ARG A 449 3.14 1.61 17.80
CA ARG A 449 2.93 0.19 18.04
C ARG A 449 3.74 -0.64 17.05
N VAL A 450 4.65 -1.45 17.56
CA VAL A 450 5.34 -2.49 16.80
C VAL A 450 4.56 -3.78 16.94
N PHE A 451 3.95 -4.22 15.85
CA PHE A 451 3.16 -5.45 15.79
C PHE A 451 4.03 -6.61 15.36
N ARG A 452 3.73 -7.81 15.87
CA ARG A 452 4.40 -9.05 15.54
C ARG A 452 3.41 -10.08 15.05
N SER A 453 3.54 -10.49 13.80
CA SER A 453 2.80 -11.57 13.16
C SER A 453 3.60 -12.87 13.16
N ASN A 454 2.95 -14.03 13.24
CA ASN A 454 3.60 -15.34 13.17
C ASN A 454 3.46 -15.91 11.75
N LEU A 455 4.56 -16.03 11.03
CA LEU A 455 4.56 -16.50 9.64
C LEU A 455 4.26 -18.01 9.51
N ARG A 456 4.38 -18.78 10.57
CA ARG A 456 3.99 -20.19 10.59
C ARG A 456 2.54 -20.44 10.96
N PHE A 457 1.86 -19.40 11.46
CA PHE A 457 0.44 -19.47 11.76
C PHE A 457 -0.35 -19.87 10.52
N ALA A 458 -1.41 -20.66 10.68
CA ALA A 458 -2.26 -21.19 9.62
C ALA A 458 -1.62 -22.16 8.60
N TRP A 459 -0.30 -22.28 8.55
CA TRP A 459 0.36 -23.23 7.64
C TRP A 459 0.68 -24.58 8.31
N GLY A 460 0.61 -24.68 9.66
CA GLY A 460 0.88 -25.88 10.42
C GLY A 460 2.23 -26.56 10.10
N GLN A 461 2.60 -27.57 10.83
CA GLN A 461 3.77 -28.39 10.48
C GLN A 461 3.53 -29.24 9.22
N ASP A 462 2.27 -29.55 8.92
CA ASP A 462 1.87 -30.43 7.82
C ASP A 462 1.16 -29.70 6.68
N GLY A 463 1.16 -28.37 6.65
CA GLY A 463 0.41 -27.58 5.66
C GLY A 463 -1.12 -27.69 5.79
N VAL A 464 -1.61 -28.36 6.85
CA VAL A 464 -3.02 -28.46 7.15
C VAL A 464 -3.44 -27.23 7.92
N SER A 465 -4.36 -26.48 7.34
CA SER A 465 -4.89 -25.26 7.90
C SER A 465 -5.56 -25.50 9.26
N SER A 466 -5.53 -24.49 10.12
CA SER A 466 -6.33 -24.38 11.34
C SER A 466 -7.86 -24.34 11.09
N GLY A 467 -8.35 -24.90 9.98
CA GLY A 467 -9.77 -24.97 9.62
C GLY A 467 -10.29 -23.75 8.85
N LEU A 468 -9.43 -22.78 8.54
CA LEU A 468 -9.79 -21.63 7.71
C LEU A 468 -9.48 -21.96 6.25
N ALA A 469 -10.47 -21.83 5.39
CA ALA A 469 -10.26 -21.96 3.96
C ALA A 469 -9.27 -20.90 3.46
N PRO A 470 -8.36 -21.21 2.50
CA PRO A 470 -7.57 -20.21 1.84
C PRO A 470 -8.44 -19.10 1.30
N LEU A 471 -8.01 -17.83 1.40
CA LEU A 471 -8.69 -16.73 0.73
C LEU A 471 -8.76 -17.03 -0.76
N GLY A 472 -9.95 -16.88 -1.33
CA GLY A 472 -10.22 -17.25 -2.72
C GLY A 472 -10.92 -18.60 -2.90
N VAL A 473 -11.04 -19.39 -1.83
CA VAL A 473 -12.09 -20.41 -1.73
C VAL A 473 -13.09 -19.79 -0.76
N GLY A 474 -14.17 -19.23 -1.28
CA GLY A 474 -15.17 -18.54 -0.45
C GLY A 474 -15.42 -19.33 0.82
N ASN A 475 -15.53 -18.63 1.96
CA ASN A 475 -15.93 -19.24 3.22
C ASN A 475 -17.26 -19.95 2.96
N ALA A 476 -17.20 -21.19 2.45
CA ALA A 476 -18.30 -22.11 2.52
C ALA A 476 -18.51 -22.30 4.02
N GLY A 477 -19.48 -21.63 4.57
CA GLY A 477 -20.06 -22.04 5.84
C GLY A 477 -20.28 -23.55 5.78
N PRO A 478 -20.47 -24.23 6.93
CA PRO A 478 -20.53 -25.67 7.01
C PRO A 478 -21.38 -26.20 5.86
N ALA A 479 -20.80 -27.05 5.02
CA ALA A 479 -21.36 -27.50 3.76
C ALA A 479 -22.86 -27.72 3.91
N ALA A 480 -23.65 -26.91 3.23
CA ALA A 480 -25.06 -27.18 3.05
C ALA A 480 -25.11 -28.58 2.45
N LYS A 481 -25.66 -29.54 3.20
CA LYS A 481 -25.83 -30.90 2.73
C LYS A 481 -26.45 -30.82 1.34
N ALA A 482 -25.74 -31.39 0.37
CA ALA A 482 -26.21 -31.46 -1.00
C ALA A 482 -27.63 -32.00 -1.00
N VAL A 483 -28.58 -31.15 -1.34
CA VAL A 483 -29.93 -31.57 -1.62
C VAL A 483 -29.85 -32.35 -2.92
N LYS A 484 -29.99 -33.66 -2.83
CA LYS A 484 -30.13 -34.51 -4.03
C LYS A 484 -31.31 -33.94 -4.83
N PRO A 485 -31.18 -33.74 -6.13
CA PRO A 485 -32.32 -33.41 -6.96
C PRO A 485 -33.32 -34.56 -6.87
N ALA A 486 -34.56 -34.23 -6.53
CA ALA A 486 -35.68 -35.15 -6.60
C ALA A 486 -35.84 -35.58 -8.07
N HIS A 487 -35.58 -36.83 -8.35
CA HIS A 487 -35.99 -37.49 -9.57
C HIS A 487 -37.52 -37.68 -9.49
N ASP A 488 -38.27 -36.74 -10.03
CA ASP A 488 -39.65 -37.01 -10.40
C ASP A 488 -39.65 -37.81 -11.70
N GLY A 489 -40.04 -39.05 -11.54
CA GLY A 489 -40.32 -39.95 -12.66
C GLY A 489 -41.51 -39.45 -13.46
N ILE A 490 -41.31 -39.15 -14.71
CA ILE A 490 -42.36 -39.14 -15.71
C ILE A 490 -42.25 -40.43 -16.50
N LYS A 491 -43.18 -41.33 -16.26
CA LYS A 491 -43.51 -42.44 -17.18
C LYS A 491 -44.32 -41.85 -18.35
N HIS A 492 -43.84 -41.96 -19.51
CA HIS A 492 -44.38 -42.43 -20.77
C HIS A 492 -43.50 -42.02 -21.92
#